data_8e99b411037d6c08f0d63ee6324000f9
#
_entry.id   8e99b411037d6c08f0d63ee6324000f9
#
_cell.length_a   1.000
_cell.length_b   1.000
_cell.length_c   1.000
_cell.angle_alpha   90.00
_cell.angle_beta   90.00
_cell.angle_gamma   90.00
#
_symmetry.space_group_name_H-M   'P 1'
#
loop_
_entity.id
_entity.type
_entity.pdbx_description
1 polymer ?
#
loop_
_entity_poly.entity_id
_entity_poly.type
_entity_poly.pdbx_seq_one_letter_code
_entity_poly.pdbx_strand_id
1 'polypeptide(L)'
;MTTREVAIIGAGPAGIAAAIQLLRSDVSPLLFGGGEPGGLLWNAYRVENYPGFPSGIAGPRLARRFLRHLHTVAGDVRSERVELLSIEDDFRLTTGDGAHAARTVIIASGTRPRPFPDVPIDPDACGAVHRDVWALRTLRGRQIAIVGGGDAAFDYALTLARRNAVTILVRGEETCCLPLLERRAVEHPRIRILAGCWLSSVCRGGSGLRLTIEGEGPERLDADALVVAIGREPDLSFVGEDVERNRSELVETGRLHFVGDVDRGAFRQTSIAVGDGVSAAMKICARLRGRDDADR
;
A
#
# COMPACT_ATOMS: atom_id res chain seq x y z
N MET A 1 27.52 -8.57 -14.29
CA MET A 1 26.24 -7.90 -14.03
C MET A 1 26.48 -6.40 -14.12
N THR A 2 25.71 -5.65 -14.88
CA THR A 2 25.95 -4.19 -15.01
C THR A 2 25.28 -3.51 -13.82
N THR A 3 26.06 -2.81 -12.97
CA THR A 3 25.56 -2.04 -11.84
C THR A 3 24.84 -0.76 -12.35
N ARG A 4 23.65 -0.51 -11.85
CA ARG A 4 22.88 0.72 -12.11
C ARG A 4 23.16 1.76 -11.03
N GLU A 5 23.01 3.03 -11.37
CA GLU A 5 23.17 4.09 -10.37
C GLU A 5 22.06 4.03 -9.31
N VAL A 6 20.83 3.78 -9.72
CA VAL A 6 19.66 3.80 -8.80
C VAL A 6 18.72 2.63 -9.07
N ALA A 7 18.29 1.98 -7.99
CA ALA A 7 17.13 1.09 -7.99
C ALA A 7 16.04 1.61 -7.03
N ILE A 8 14.79 1.43 -7.40
CA ILE A 8 13.62 1.82 -6.61
C ILE A 8 12.78 0.55 -6.36
N ILE A 9 12.52 0.24 -5.12
CA ILE A 9 11.71 -0.91 -4.71
C ILE A 9 10.33 -0.44 -4.30
N GLY A 10 9.34 -0.67 -5.16
CA GLY A 10 7.95 -0.26 -4.99
C GLY A 10 7.51 0.79 -6.00
N ALA A 11 6.50 0.46 -6.81
CA ALA A 11 5.89 1.33 -7.81
C ALA A 11 4.56 1.95 -7.32
N GLY A 12 4.51 2.34 -6.04
CA GLY A 12 3.46 3.20 -5.49
C GLY A 12 3.70 4.68 -5.80
N PRO A 13 2.89 5.61 -5.22
CA PRO A 13 3.03 7.05 -5.46
C PRO A 13 4.45 7.58 -5.22
N ALA A 14 5.13 7.13 -4.16
CA ALA A 14 6.49 7.56 -3.82
C ALA A 14 7.51 7.11 -4.87
N GLY A 15 7.50 5.80 -5.22
CA GLY A 15 8.45 5.25 -6.18
C GLY A 15 8.25 5.79 -7.60
N ILE A 16 7.00 5.96 -8.04
CA ILE A 16 6.69 6.58 -9.34
C ILE A 16 7.17 8.03 -9.38
N ALA A 17 6.93 8.81 -8.31
CA ALA A 17 7.38 10.20 -8.23
C ALA A 17 8.91 10.31 -8.24
N ALA A 18 9.61 9.43 -7.52
CA ALA A 18 11.06 9.34 -7.53
C ALA A 18 11.60 9.00 -8.94
N ALA A 19 11.01 8.01 -9.60
CA ALA A 19 11.40 7.60 -10.95
C ALA A 19 11.22 8.73 -11.96
N ILE A 20 10.07 9.43 -11.95
CA ILE A 20 9.82 10.58 -12.81
C ILE A 20 10.88 11.67 -12.60
N GLN A 21 11.21 11.98 -11.34
CA GLN A 21 12.19 13.02 -11.02
C GLN A 21 13.61 12.64 -11.47
N LEU A 22 14.02 11.38 -11.27
CA LEU A 22 15.31 10.86 -11.73
C LEU A 22 15.42 10.92 -13.26
N LEU A 23 14.42 10.42 -13.97
CA LEU A 23 14.37 10.40 -15.44
C LEU A 23 14.46 11.81 -16.04
N ARG A 24 13.82 12.80 -15.42
CA ARG A 24 13.94 14.22 -15.80
C ARG A 24 15.32 14.82 -15.55
N SER A 25 16.16 14.12 -14.82
CA SER A 25 17.56 14.50 -14.53
C SER A 25 18.56 13.57 -15.23
N ASP A 26 18.13 12.87 -16.28
CA ASP A 26 18.92 11.93 -17.09
C ASP A 26 19.47 10.73 -16.31
N VAL A 27 18.89 10.42 -15.16
CA VAL A 27 19.20 9.22 -14.37
C VAL A 27 18.11 8.17 -14.59
N SER A 28 18.46 7.03 -15.20
CA SER A 28 17.54 5.93 -15.49
C SER A 28 17.53 4.90 -14.37
N PRO A 29 16.54 4.89 -13.47
CA PRO A 29 16.46 3.91 -12.39
C PRO A 29 15.93 2.56 -12.86
N LEU A 30 16.23 1.49 -12.09
CA LEU A 30 15.43 0.27 -12.11
C LEU A 30 14.24 0.47 -11.17
N LEU A 31 13.01 0.44 -11.67
CA LEU A 31 11.80 0.56 -10.85
C LEU A 31 11.09 -0.80 -10.76
N PHE A 32 11.06 -1.39 -9.55
CA PHE A 32 10.44 -2.68 -9.28
C PHE A 32 9.03 -2.50 -8.71
N GLY A 33 8.02 -3.09 -9.35
CA GLY A 33 6.62 -3.02 -8.93
C GLY A 33 6.21 -4.11 -7.95
N GLY A 34 6.63 -5.35 -8.20
CA GLY A 34 6.27 -6.51 -7.39
C GLY A 34 4.78 -6.86 -7.37
N GLY A 35 3.95 -6.15 -8.15
CA GLY A 35 2.50 -6.29 -8.25
C GLY A 35 1.92 -5.20 -9.15
N GLU A 36 0.61 -4.90 -9.00
CA GLU A 36 -0.07 -3.85 -9.79
C GLU A 36 0.54 -2.46 -9.48
N PRO A 37 1.20 -1.78 -10.45
CA PRO A 37 1.79 -0.47 -10.22
C PRO A 37 0.73 0.57 -9.85
N GLY A 38 1.05 1.47 -8.89
CA GLY A 38 0.11 2.45 -8.33
C GLY A 38 -0.18 2.21 -6.85
N GLY A 39 0.19 1.04 -6.32
CA GLY A 39 0.12 0.72 -4.91
C GLY A 39 -1.29 0.80 -4.32
N LEU A 40 -1.41 1.29 -3.09
CA LEU A 40 -2.69 1.35 -2.36
C LEU A 40 -3.75 2.28 -2.97
N LEU A 41 -3.39 3.11 -3.96
CA LEU A 41 -4.37 3.91 -4.69
C LEU A 41 -5.46 3.07 -5.37
N TRP A 42 -5.16 1.82 -5.73
CA TRP A 42 -6.17 0.92 -6.31
C TRP A 42 -7.31 0.61 -5.34
N ASN A 43 -7.07 0.66 -4.04
CA ASN A 43 -8.05 0.40 -3.00
C ASN A 43 -8.81 1.65 -2.55
N ALA A 44 -8.28 2.85 -2.81
CA ALA A 44 -8.86 4.10 -2.32
C ALA A 44 -10.16 4.46 -3.06
N TYR A 45 -11.23 4.73 -2.29
CA TYR A 45 -12.52 5.18 -2.81
C TYR A 45 -12.38 6.53 -3.52
N ARG A 46 -11.89 7.52 -2.78
CA ARG A 46 -11.74 8.89 -3.26
C ARG A 46 -10.60 9.58 -2.53
N VAL A 47 -9.64 10.09 -3.27
CA VAL A 47 -8.54 10.91 -2.77
C VAL A 47 -8.99 12.37 -2.88
N GLU A 48 -9.27 13.02 -1.74
CA GLU A 48 -9.82 14.38 -1.68
C GLU A 48 -8.79 15.42 -1.17
N ASN A 49 -7.66 14.95 -0.68
CA ASN A 49 -6.59 15.74 -0.11
C ASN A 49 -5.32 15.79 -0.99
N TYR A 50 -5.45 15.46 -2.28
CA TYR A 50 -4.37 15.62 -3.25
C TYR A 50 -4.60 16.91 -4.05
N PRO A 51 -3.74 17.94 -3.91
CA PRO A 51 -3.90 19.21 -4.61
C PRO A 51 -4.03 19.04 -6.13
N GLY A 52 -4.84 19.86 -6.77
CA GLY A 52 -5.15 19.78 -8.20
C GLY A 52 -6.47 19.03 -8.50
N PHE A 53 -7.11 18.41 -7.49
CA PHE A 53 -8.39 17.75 -7.63
C PHE A 53 -9.41 18.28 -6.60
N PRO A 54 -9.96 19.49 -6.79
CA PRO A 54 -10.85 20.13 -5.81
C PRO A 54 -12.13 19.33 -5.51
N SER A 55 -12.56 18.51 -6.46
CA SER A 55 -13.69 17.59 -6.29
C SER A 55 -13.25 16.18 -5.88
N GLY A 56 -11.98 15.97 -5.53
CA GLY A 56 -11.40 14.65 -5.31
C GLY A 56 -11.30 13.82 -6.59
N ILE A 57 -10.58 12.72 -6.50
CA ILE A 57 -10.39 11.76 -7.60
C ILE A 57 -10.44 10.34 -7.07
N ALA A 58 -11.08 9.41 -7.80
CA ALA A 58 -11.04 8.00 -7.43
C ALA A 58 -9.59 7.48 -7.46
N GLY A 59 -9.19 6.74 -6.43
CA GLY A 59 -7.81 6.25 -6.31
C GLY A 59 -7.29 5.52 -7.55
N PRO A 60 -8.05 4.56 -8.15
CA PRO A 60 -7.64 3.90 -9.39
C PRO A 60 -7.44 4.86 -10.59
N ARG A 61 -8.18 5.98 -10.60
CA ARG A 61 -8.02 6.99 -11.65
C ARG A 61 -6.75 7.80 -11.44
N LEU A 62 -6.39 8.07 -10.19
CA LEU A 62 -5.14 8.74 -9.83
C LEU A 62 -3.94 7.84 -10.12
N ALA A 63 -4.00 6.56 -9.76
CA ALA A 63 -2.97 5.57 -10.09
C ALA A 63 -2.65 5.54 -11.59
N ARG A 64 -3.70 5.44 -12.43
CA ARG A 64 -3.52 5.48 -13.89
C ARG A 64 -2.91 6.79 -14.41
N ARG A 65 -3.17 7.92 -13.76
CA ARG A 65 -2.56 9.21 -14.12
C ARG A 65 -1.06 9.22 -13.79
N PHE A 66 -0.67 8.68 -12.64
CA PHE A 66 0.74 8.55 -12.27
C PHE A 66 1.50 7.66 -13.25
N LEU A 67 0.94 6.50 -13.58
CA LEU A 67 1.54 5.58 -14.55
C LEU A 67 1.66 6.22 -15.94
N ARG A 68 0.61 6.91 -16.40
CA ARG A 68 0.67 7.64 -17.67
C ARG A 68 1.79 8.69 -17.66
N HIS A 69 1.94 9.44 -16.57
CA HIS A 69 3.02 10.42 -16.45
C HIS A 69 4.40 9.75 -16.48
N LEU A 70 4.59 8.63 -15.77
CA LEU A 70 5.83 7.85 -15.84
C LEU A 70 6.18 7.46 -17.29
N HIS A 71 5.21 6.94 -18.04
CA HIS A 71 5.41 6.57 -19.44
C HIS A 71 5.74 7.76 -20.34
N THR A 72 5.22 8.97 -20.08
CA THR A 72 5.57 10.16 -20.88
C THR A 72 7.03 10.59 -20.75
N VAL A 73 7.70 10.17 -19.67
CA VAL A 73 9.15 10.41 -19.46
C VAL A 73 9.99 9.15 -19.74
N ALA A 74 9.46 8.23 -20.56
CA ALA A 74 10.09 6.98 -20.94
C ALA A 74 10.44 6.06 -19.72
N GLY A 75 9.71 6.20 -18.63
CA GLY A 75 9.83 5.32 -17.47
C GLY A 75 9.02 4.05 -17.63
N ASP A 76 9.54 2.95 -17.11
CA ASP A 76 8.88 1.66 -17.09
C ASP A 76 8.94 1.02 -15.70
N VAL A 77 8.02 0.09 -15.43
CA VAL A 77 7.93 -0.65 -14.18
C VAL A 77 8.21 -2.12 -14.47
N ARG A 78 9.21 -2.67 -13.80
CA ARG A 78 9.47 -4.10 -13.79
C ARG A 78 8.43 -4.80 -12.93
N SER A 79 7.80 -5.83 -13.45
CA SER A 79 6.82 -6.64 -12.73
C SER A 79 7.45 -7.51 -11.64
N GLU A 80 8.76 -7.68 -11.68
CA GLU A 80 9.54 -8.44 -10.73
C GLU A 80 9.34 -7.94 -9.30
N ARG A 81 9.25 -8.88 -8.36
CA ARG A 81 9.26 -8.59 -6.92
C ARG A 81 10.68 -8.78 -6.38
N VAL A 82 11.19 -7.79 -5.68
CA VAL A 82 12.43 -7.94 -4.92
C VAL A 82 12.14 -8.79 -3.68
N GLU A 83 12.78 -9.93 -3.59
CA GLU A 83 12.62 -10.92 -2.52
C GLU A 83 13.72 -10.77 -1.45
N LEU A 84 14.90 -10.29 -1.85
CA LEU A 84 16.00 -10.00 -0.94
C LEU A 84 16.78 -8.78 -1.45
N LEU A 85 17.01 -7.83 -0.56
CA LEU A 85 17.95 -6.73 -0.71
C LEU A 85 19.14 -7.00 0.22
N SER A 86 20.32 -7.19 -0.36
CA SER A 86 21.60 -7.36 0.36
C SER A 86 22.61 -6.33 -0.11
N ILE A 87 23.74 -6.23 0.59
CA ILE A 87 24.83 -5.32 0.25
C ILE A 87 26.19 -6.00 0.45
N GLU A 88 27.03 -5.85 -0.56
CA GLU A 88 28.46 -6.08 -0.51
C GLU A 88 29.15 -4.73 -0.77
N ASP A 89 29.79 -4.53 -1.91
CA ASP A 89 30.25 -3.20 -2.34
C ASP A 89 29.05 -2.36 -2.84
N ASP A 90 28.22 -2.96 -3.69
CA ASP A 90 26.96 -2.40 -4.19
C ASP A 90 25.76 -3.18 -3.65
N PHE A 91 24.55 -2.58 -3.72
CA PHE A 91 23.34 -3.29 -3.40
C PHE A 91 23.04 -4.37 -4.44
N ARG A 92 22.64 -5.53 -3.95
CA ARG A 92 22.13 -6.65 -4.73
C ARG A 92 20.64 -6.84 -4.45
N LEU A 93 19.85 -6.77 -5.52
CA LEU A 93 18.40 -6.98 -5.48
C LEU A 93 18.11 -8.34 -6.12
N THR A 94 17.73 -9.32 -5.33
CA THR A 94 17.35 -10.66 -5.80
C THR A 94 15.86 -10.71 -6.06
N THR A 95 15.47 -11.22 -7.22
CA THR A 95 14.09 -11.44 -7.67
C THR A 95 13.92 -12.88 -8.11
N GLY A 96 12.68 -13.34 -8.33
CA GLY A 96 12.42 -14.66 -8.90
C GLY A 96 13.02 -14.87 -10.30
N ASP A 97 13.26 -13.79 -11.06
CA ASP A 97 13.81 -13.83 -12.42
C ASP A 97 15.33 -13.65 -12.47
N GLY A 98 15.97 -13.38 -11.33
CA GLY A 98 17.42 -13.18 -11.23
C GLY A 98 17.84 -12.14 -10.22
N ALA A 99 19.00 -11.53 -10.45
CA ALA A 99 19.53 -10.51 -9.56
C ALA A 99 19.97 -9.25 -10.33
N HIS A 100 19.85 -8.09 -9.67
CA HIS A 100 20.26 -6.79 -10.18
C HIS A 100 21.20 -6.11 -9.19
N ALA A 101 22.06 -5.21 -9.68
CA ALA A 101 22.96 -4.44 -8.83
C ALA A 101 22.70 -2.95 -8.96
N ALA A 102 22.79 -2.21 -7.85
CA ALA A 102 22.65 -0.77 -7.83
C ALA A 102 23.52 -0.11 -6.75
N ARG A 103 24.04 1.08 -7.03
CA ARG A 103 24.83 1.86 -6.08
C ARG A 103 24.00 2.53 -5.02
N THR A 104 22.77 2.88 -5.37
CA THR A 104 21.81 3.56 -4.49
C THR A 104 20.45 2.88 -4.58
N VAL A 105 19.79 2.74 -3.44
CA VAL A 105 18.45 2.16 -3.38
C VAL A 105 17.47 3.12 -2.72
N ILE A 106 16.29 3.25 -3.34
CA ILE A 106 15.11 3.89 -2.75
C ILE A 106 14.12 2.80 -2.38
N ILE A 107 13.85 2.64 -1.09
CA ILE A 107 12.80 1.75 -0.58
C ILE A 107 11.50 2.54 -0.53
N ALA A 108 10.60 2.24 -1.46
CA ALA A 108 9.26 2.81 -1.63
C ALA A 108 8.17 1.73 -1.54
N SER A 109 8.48 0.64 -0.82
CA SER A 109 7.67 -0.57 -0.72
C SER A 109 6.31 -0.37 -0.04
N GLY A 110 6.15 0.76 0.64
CA GLY A 110 4.92 1.10 1.33
C GLY A 110 4.66 0.19 2.54
N THR A 111 3.47 -0.39 2.60
CA THR A 111 3.04 -1.15 3.77
C THR A 111 2.36 -2.45 3.37
N ARG A 112 2.38 -3.43 4.28
CA ARG A 112 1.62 -4.68 4.21
C ARG A 112 0.52 -4.69 5.28
N PRO A 113 -0.56 -5.45 5.09
CA PRO A 113 -1.57 -5.65 6.14
C PRO A 113 -0.92 -6.26 7.39
N ARG A 114 -1.34 -5.79 8.56
CA ARG A 114 -0.98 -6.47 9.81
C ARG A 114 -1.48 -7.91 9.81
N PRO A 115 -0.78 -8.84 10.45
CA PRO A 115 -1.29 -10.18 10.70
C PRO A 115 -2.69 -10.09 11.30
N PHE A 116 -3.59 -10.96 10.87
CA PHE A 116 -4.89 -11.06 11.51
C PHE A 116 -4.67 -11.77 12.85
N PRO A 117 -5.17 -11.24 13.97
CA PRO A 117 -5.01 -11.90 15.26
C PRO A 117 -5.63 -13.29 15.23
N ASP A 118 -5.44 -14.04 16.30
CA ASP A 118 -5.80 -15.45 16.48
C ASP A 118 -7.31 -15.73 16.39
N VAL A 119 -7.91 -15.32 15.28
CA VAL A 119 -9.28 -15.65 14.90
C VAL A 119 -9.21 -16.92 14.06
N PRO A 120 -9.78 -18.04 14.51
CA PRO A 120 -9.85 -19.26 13.73
C PRO A 120 -10.58 -19.02 12.40
N ILE A 121 -9.92 -19.36 11.30
CA ILE A 121 -10.49 -19.30 9.95
C ILE A 121 -10.42 -20.71 9.37
N ASP A 122 -11.54 -21.26 9.02
CA ASP A 122 -11.58 -22.55 8.33
C ASP A 122 -10.79 -22.47 7.01
N PRO A 123 -9.98 -23.47 6.65
CA PRO A 123 -9.23 -23.50 5.41
C PRO A 123 -10.09 -23.22 4.17
N ASP A 124 -11.29 -23.76 4.10
CA ASP A 124 -12.25 -23.58 3.01
C ASP A 124 -12.83 -22.16 2.95
N ALA A 125 -12.73 -21.39 4.03
CA ALA A 125 -13.18 -20.01 4.11
C ALA A 125 -12.10 -19.00 3.63
N CYS A 126 -10.83 -19.39 3.64
CA CYS A 126 -9.69 -18.50 3.37
C CYS A 126 -9.80 -17.75 2.03
N GLY A 127 -10.34 -18.41 0.99
CA GLY A 127 -10.51 -17.80 -0.33
C GLY A 127 -11.49 -16.62 -0.39
N ALA A 128 -12.33 -16.46 0.64
CA ALA A 128 -13.29 -15.35 0.74
C ALA A 128 -12.88 -14.30 1.80
N VAL A 129 -11.68 -14.43 2.38
CA VAL A 129 -11.10 -13.47 3.33
C VAL A 129 -10.05 -12.62 2.63
N HIS A 130 -10.26 -11.32 2.59
CA HIS A 130 -9.47 -10.37 1.83
C HIS A 130 -8.80 -9.33 2.74
N ARG A 131 -7.70 -8.74 2.28
CA ARG A 131 -6.95 -7.69 2.98
C ARG A 131 -7.03 -6.34 2.28
N ASP A 132 -7.59 -6.33 1.06
CA ASP A 132 -7.85 -5.16 0.24
C ASP A 132 -9.15 -5.34 -0.56
N VAL A 133 -9.58 -4.30 -1.27
CA VAL A 133 -10.89 -4.29 -1.94
C VAL A 133 -10.80 -4.25 -3.46
N TRP A 134 -9.60 -4.12 -4.02
CA TRP A 134 -9.45 -4.03 -5.48
C TRP A 134 -9.97 -5.28 -6.19
N ALA A 135 -9.71 -6.46 -5.66
CA ALA A 135 -10.22 -7.72 -6.20
C ALA A 135 -11.76 -7.83 -6.12
N LEU A 136 -12.36 -7.19 -5.12
CA LEU A 136 -13.81 -7.23 -4.86
C LEU A 136 -14.62 -6.21 -5.67
N ARG A 137 -13.99 -5.32 -6.41
CA ARG A 137 -14.66 -4.21 -7.14
C ARG A 137 -15.70 -4.63 -8.18
N THR A 138 -15.64 -5.88 -8.63
CA THR A 138 -16.58 -6.44 -9.61
C THR A 138 -17.79 -7.08 -8.95
N LEU A 139 -17.78 -7.33 -7.63
CA LEU A 139 -18.89 -7.93 -6.91
C LEU A 139 -20.12 -7.01 -6.93
N ARG A 140 -21.29 -7.65 -7.02
CA ARG A 140 -22.60 -6.96 -7.05
C ARG A 140 -23.63 -7.78 -6.28
N GLY A 141 -24.49 -7.09 -5.54
CA GLY A 141 -25.61 -7.71 -4.81
C GLY A 141 -25.14 -8.67 -3.70
N ARG A 142 -23.92 -8.48 -3.18
CA ARG A 142 -23.30 -9.34 -2.17
C ARG A 142 -23.42 -8.72 -0.78
N GLN A 143 -23.36 -9.59 0.23
CA GLN A 143 -23.22 -9.23 1.62
C GLN A 143 -21.72 -9.25 1.97
N ILE A 144 -21.14 -8.12 2.34
CA ILE A 144 -19.71 -8.02 2.62
C ILE A 144 -19.52 -7.56 4.07
N ALA A 145 -18.75 -8.31 4.83
CA ALA A 145 -18.32 -7.90 6.16
C ALA A 145 -16.94 -7.23 6.10
N ILE A 146 -16.72 -6.18 6.89
CA ILE A 146 -15.43 -5.51 7.05
C ILE A 146 -15.09 -5.46 8.54
N VAL A 147 -13.92 -5.94 8.93
CA VAL A 147 -13.41 -5.81 10.30
C VAL A 147 -12.42 -4.66 10.35
N GLY A 148 -12.72 -3.66 11.19
CA GLY A 148 -11.87 -2.49 11.44
C GLY A 148 -12.67 -1.23 11.71
N GLY A 149 -12.08 -0.30 12.48
CA GLY A 149 -12.71 0.97 12.89
C GLY A 149 -12.01 2.23 12.36
N GLY A 150 -10.95 2.08 11.55
CA GLY A 150 -10.16 3.19 11.02
C GLY A 150 -10.51 3.58 9.58
N ASP A 151 -9.80 4.59 9.05
CA ASP A 151 -10.03 5.17 7.72
C ASP A 151 -10.16 4.13 6.61
N ALA A 152 -9.28 3.13 6.59
CA ALA A 152 -9.29 2.10 5.54
C ALA A 152 -10.59 1.29 5.54
N ALA A 153 -11.13 0.93 6.71
CA ALA A 153 -12.36 0.16 6.80
C ALA A 153 -13.55 0.94 6.22
N PHE A 154 -13.64 2.22 6.56
CA PHE A 154 -14.71 3.11 6.10
C PHE A 154 -14.59 3.47 4.61
N ASP A 155 -13.39 3.74 4.13
CA ASP A 155 -13.12 3.98 2.71
C ASP A 155 -13.46 2.74 1.85
N TYR A 156 -13.09 1.56 2.34
CA TYR A 156 -13.42 0.28 1.71
C TYR A 156 -14.94 0.03 1.70
N ALA A 157 -15.61 0.33 2.82
CA ALA A 157 -17.06 0.21 2.90
C ALA A 157 -17.76 1.10 1.86
N LEU A 158 -17.35 2.36 1.73
CA LEU A 158 -17.89 3.30 0.74
C LEU A 158 -17.62 2.83 -0.71
N THR A 159 -16.46 2.21 -0.95
CA THR A 159 -16.14 1.62 -2.26
C THR A 159 -17.10 0.48 -2.61
N LEU A 160 -17.30 -0.46 -1.69
CA LEU A 160 -18.04 -1.69 -1.92
C LEU A 160 -19.56 -1.47 -1.86
N ALA A 161 -20.03 -0.56 -0.99
CA ALA A 161 -21.45 -0.26 -0.82
C ALA A 161 -22.10 0.36 -2.06
N ARG A 162 -21.33 0.80 -3.03
CA ARG A 162 -21.88 1.26 -4.32
C ARG A 162 -22.74 0.18 -4.99
N ARG A 163 -22.47 -1.10 -4.74
CA ARG A 163 -23.11 -2.23 -5.43
C ARG A 163 -23.46 -3.41 -4.54
N ASN A 164 -23.09 -3.36 -3.25
CA ASN A 164 -23.24 -4.45 -2.29
C ASN A 164 -23.83 -3.90 -0.99
N ALA A 165 -24.32 -4.79 -0.13
CA ALA A 165 -24.58 -4.46 1.26
C ALA A 165 -23.31 -4.70 2.09
N VAL A 166 -22.97 -3.76 2.97
CA VAL A 166 -21.73 -3.82 3.74
C VAL A 166 -22.02 -3.70 5.23
N THR A 167 -21.43 -4.58 6.03
CA THR A 167 -21.45 -4.48 7.50
C THR A 167 -20.04 -4.26 8.00
N ILE A 168 -19.82 -3.15 8.72
CA ILE A 168 -18.53 -2.84 9.37
C ILE A 168 -18.62 -3.33 10.82
N LEU A 169 -17.65 -4.15 11.24
CA LEU A 169 -17.47 -4.61 12.61
C LEU A 169 -16.37 -3.78 13.26
N VAL A 170 -16.73 -2.97 14.24
CA VAL A 170 -15.83 -2.09 15.00
C VAL A 170 -15.69 -2.65 16.42
N ARG A 171 -14.45 -3.00 16.80
CA ARG A 171 -14.19 -3.59 18.12
C ARG A 171 -14.46 -2.64 19.28
N GLY A 172 -14.12 -1.37 19.11
CA GLY A 172 -14.39 -0.32 20.09
C GLY A 172 -15.84 0.17 20.04
N GLU A 173 -16.25 0.89 21.06
CA GLU A 173 -17.54 1.60 21.08
C GLU A 173 -17.53 2.78 20.09
N GLU A 174 -16.37 3.38 19.90
CA GLU A 174 -16.15 4.50 18.99
C GLU A 174 -15.28 4.09 17.79
N THR A 175 -15.49 4.78 16.68
CA THR A 175 -14.64 4.67 15.50
C THR A 175 -13.41 5.57 15.64
N CYS A 176 -12.32 5.20 14.95
CA CYS A 176 -11.10 6.03 14.88
C CYS A 176 -10.80 6.48 13.45
N CYS A 177 -11.84 6.60 12.64
CA CYS A 177 -11.73 7.12 11.27
C CYS A 177 -11.99 8.63 11.20
N LEU A 178 -11.66 9.22 10.06
CA LEU A 178 -11.96 10.61 9.78
C LEU A 178 -13.49 10.86 9.88
N PRO A 179 -13.92 11.94 10.58
CA PRO A 179 -15.35 12.27 10.74
C PRO A 179 -16.13 12.36 9.42
N LEU A 180 -15.47 12.74 8.34
CA LEU A 180 -16.06 12.80 7.01
C LEU A 180 -16.42 11.40 6.47
N LEU A 181 -15.55 10.41 6.68
CA LEU A 181 -15.78 9.04 6.24
C LEU A 181 -16.90 8.40 7.07
N GLU A 182 -16.89 8.63 8.37
CA GLU A 182 -17.93 8.15 9.28
C GLU A 182 -19.30 8.66 8.90
N ARG A 183 -19.47 10.00 8.75
CA ARG A 183 -20.75 10.58 8.32
C ARG A 183 -21.25 9.97 7.02
N ARG A 184 -20.38 9.84 6.01
CA ARG A 184 -20.76 9.23 4.72
C ARG A 184 -21.19 7.78 4.86
N ALA A 185 -20.54 7.03 5.75
CA ALA A 185 -20.89 5.64 6.00
C ALA A 185 -22.24 5.51 6.73
N VAL A 186 -22.47 6.34 7.76
CA VAL A 186 -23.74 6.38 8.51
C VAL A 186 -24.91 6.78 7.60
N GLU A 187 -24.71 7.75 6.71
CA GLU A 187 -25.75 8.22 5.77
C GLU A 187 -25.98 7.24 4.59
N HIS A 188 -25.09 6.26 4.40
CA HIS A 188 -25.17 5.37 3.24
C HIS A 188 -26.14 4.21 3.46
N PRO A 189 -27.25 4.07 2.65
CA PRO A 189 -28.35 3.12 2.91
C PRO A 189 -27.94 1.63 2.85
N ARG A 190 -26.75 1.32 2.36
CA ARG A 190 -26.22 -0.06 2.24
C ARG A 190 -25.07 -0.34 3.19
N ILE A 191 -24.76 0.57 4.11
CA ILE A 191 -23.73 0.36 5.12
C ILE A 191 -24.41 0.24 6.48
N ARG A 192 -24.06 -0.81 7.20
CA ARG A 192 -24.40 -1.02 8.61
C ARG A 192 -23.13 -1.03 9.43
N ILE A 193 -23.10 -0.28 10.52
CA ILE A 193 -21.97 -0.24 11.47
C ILE A 193 -22.41 -0.95 12.74
N LEU A 194 -21.61 -1.90 13.19
CA LEU A 194 -21.76 -2.61 14.44
C LEU A 194 -20.55 -2.28 15.31
N ALA A 195 -20.75 -1.41 16.31
CA ALA A 195 -19.73 -1.05 17.30
C ALA A 195 -19.78 -2.02 18.49
N GLY A 196 -18.73 -2.03 19.32
CA GLY A 196 -18.62 -2.92 20.46
C GLY A 196 -18.58 -4.42 20.10
N CYS A 197 -18.22 -4.75 18.85
CA CYS A 197 -18.26 -6.12 18.34
C CYS A 197 -16.91 -6.55 17.80
N TRP A 198 -16.54 -7.80 18.00
CA TRP A 198 -15.35 -8.40 17.40
C TRP A 198 -15.62 -9.78 16.83
N LEU A 199 -14.85 -10.12 15.82
CA LEU A 199 -14.93 -11.41 15.17
C LEU A 199 -14.21 -12.46 16.01
N SER A 200 -14.85 -13.58 16.31
CA SER A 200 -14.26 -14.68 17.07
C SER A 200 -13.98 -15.92 16.22
N SER A 201 -14.72 -16.16 15.14
CA SER A 201 -14.37 -17.21 14.17
C SER A 201 -14.96 -16.96 12.79
N VAL A 202 -14.36 -17.61 11.78
CA VAL A 202 -14.82 -17.58 10.39
C VAL A 202 -14.89 -19.01 9.88
N CYS A 203 -16.07 -19.45 9.48
CA CYS A 203 -16.23 -20.75 8.87
C CYS A 203 -17.02 -20.67 7.55
N ARG A 204 -16.99 -21.75 6.78
CA ARG A 204 -17.82 -21.88 5.59
C ARG A 204 -19.27 -22.06 6.02
N GLY A 205 -20.19 -21.28 5.40
CA GLY A 205 -21.63 -21.38 5.69
C GLY A 205 -22.45 -21.23 4.41
N GLY A 206 -23.17 -22.25 4.03
CA GLY A 206 -23.96 -22.21 2.79
C GLY A 206 -23.10 -21.90 1.58
N SER A 207 -23.45 -20.84 0.83
CA SER A 207 -22.68 -20.38 -0.35
C SER A 207 -21.58 -19.35 -0.02
N GLY A 208 -21.46 -18.93 1.25
CA GLY A 208 -20.56 -17.85 1.68
C GLY A 208 -19.79 -18.19 2.95
N LEU A 209 -19.61 -17.20 3.79
CA LEU A 209 -18.97 -17.25 5.09
C LEU A 209 -20.03 -17.17 6.20
N ARG A 210 -19.79 -17.85 7.29
CA ARG A 210 -20.46 -17.63 8.57
C ARG A 210 -19.45 -17.07 9.55
N LEU A 211 -19.73 -15.88 10.04
CA LEU A 211 -18.93 -15.15 11.00
C LEU A 211 -19.54 -15.28 12.37
N THR A 212 -18.79 -15.74 13.36
CA THR A 212 -19.19 -15.67 14.77
C THR A 212 -18.67 -14.36 15.35
N ILE A 213 -19.57 -13.64 15.99
CA ILE A 213 -19.33 -12.31 16.54
C ILE A 213 -19.57 -12.33 18.03
N GLU A 214 -18.72 -11.67 18.79
CA GLU A 214 -18.88 -11.43 20.21
C GLU A 214 -19.03 -9.92 20.46
N GLY A 215 -19.60 -9.58 21.61
CA GLY A 215 -19.89 -8.19 22.01
C GLY A 215 -21.34 -7.80 21.79
N GLU A 216 -21.61 -6.53 21.48
CA GLU A 216 -22.96 -5.94 21.43
C GLU A 216 -23.74 -6.23 20.13
N GLY A 217 -23.18 -7.03 19.24
CA GLY A 217 -23.78 -7.35 17.94
C GLY A 217 -24.58 -8.66 17.93
N PRO A 218 -25.06 -9.07 16.74
CA PRO A 218 -25.63 -10.39 16.55
C PRO A 218 -24.53 -11.46 16.72
N GLU A 219 -24.82 -12.57 17.37
CA GLU A 219 -23.84 -13.66 17.55
C GLU A 219 -23.32 -14.22 16.22
N ARG A 220 -24.09 -14.06 15.14
CA ARG A 220 -23.75 -14.62 13.82
C ARG A 220 -24.09 -13.64 12.72
N LEU A 221 -23.21 -13.58 11.71
CA LEU A 221 -23.39 -12.81 10.49
C LEU A 221 -22.99 -13.68 9.30
N ASP A 222 -23.88 -13.83 8.33
CA ASP A 222 -23.55 -14.47 7.06
C ASP A 222 -23.05 -13.39 6.08
N ALA A 223 -21.98 -13.71 5.33
CA ALA A 223 -21.38 -12.81 4.35
C ALA A 223 -20.84 -13.58 3.13
N ASP A 224 -20.81 -12.96 1.96
CA ASP A 224 -20.18 -13.54 0.77
C ASP A 224 -18.65 -13.37 0.79
N ALA A 225 -18.18 -12.31 1.44
CA ALA A 225 -16.75 -12.01 1.60
C ALA A 225 -16.50 -11.26 2.92
N LEU A 226 -15.30 -11.44 3.45
CA LEU A 226 -14.78 -10.74 4.62
C LEU A 226 -13.57 -9.88 4.19
N VAL A 227 -13.55 -8.61 4.57
CA VAL A 227 -12.40 -7.74 4.42
C VAL A 227 -11.83 -7.41 5.79
N VAL A 228 -10.54 -7.64 5.97
CA VAL A 228 -9.84 -7.38 7.24
C VAL A 228 -9.01 -6.11 7.10
N ALA A 229 -9.46 -5.02 7.72
CA ALA A 229 -8.90 -3.67 7.64
C ALA A 229 -8.43 -3.16 9.03
N ILE A 230 -7.62 -3.96 9.72
CA ILE A 230 -7.15 -3.74 11.11
C ILE A 230 -5.82 -2.98 11.20
N GLY A 231 -5.42 -2.33 10.13
CA GLY A 231 -4.19 -1.57 10.05
C GLY A 231 -3.11 -2.23 9.20
N ARG A 232 -2.03 -1.49 9.04
CA ARG A 232 -0.91 -1.85 8.17
C ARG A 232 0.42 -1.54 8.85
N GLU A 233 1.48 -2.25 8.46
CA GLU A 233 2.84 -2.08 8.94
C GLU A 233 3.81 -1.89 7.77
N PRO A 234 4.99 -1.29 7.95
CA PRO A 234 5.99 -1.17 6.90
C PRO A 234 6.31 -2.51 6.25
N ASP A 235 6.42 -2.55 4.92
CA ASP A 235 6.85 -3.75 4.21
C ASP A 235 8.36 -3.71 3.98
N LEU A 236 9.11 -4.28 4.91
CA LEU A 236 10.57 -4.39 4.91
C LEU A 236 11.03 -5.85 4.94
N SER A 237 10.14 -6.80 4.66
CA SER A 237 10.41 -8.24 4.78
C SER A 237 11.52 -8.75 3.85
N PHE A 238 11.85 -7.99 2.82
CA PHE A 238 12.89 -8.30 1.84
C PHE A 238 14.26 -7.69 2.20
N VAL A 239 14.36 -6.86 3.23
CA VAL A 239 15.62 -6.22 3.63
C VAL A 239 16.49 -7.23 4.38
N GLY A 240 17.69 -7.48 3.87
CA GLY A 240 18.65 -8.39 4.48
C GLY A 240 19.26 -7.83 5.76
N GLU A 241 19.74 -8.73 6.63
CA GLU A 241 20.34 -8.37 7.91
C GLU A 241 21.60 -7.50 7.75
N ASP A 242 22.34 -7.67 6.67
CA ASP A 242 23.52 -6.89 6.32
C ASP A 242 23.15 -5.43 6.01
N VAL A 243 22.07 -5.20 5.26
CA VAL A 243 21.53 -3.86 4.99
C VAL A 243 20.99 -3.21 6.27
N GLU A 244 20.24 -3.97 7.06
CA GLU A 244 19.66 -3.45 8.30
C GLU A 244 20.74 -3.08 9.32
N ARG A 245 21.80 -3.87 9.44
CA ARG A 245 22.95 -3.60 10.31
C ARG A 245 23.69 -2.31 9.94
N ASN A 246 23.81 -2.03 8.63
CA ASN A 246 24.50 -0.85 8.09
C ASN A 246 23.53 0.31 7.77
N ARG A 247 22.27 0.20 8.16
CA ARG A 247 21.19 1.13 7.76
C ARG A 247 21.52 2.60 8.02
N SER A 248 22.01 2.93 9.22
CA SER A 248 22.32 4.31 9.60
C SER A 248 23.39 4.92 8.68
N GLU A 249 24.49 4.21 8.47
CA GLU A 249 25.57 4.64 7.58
C GLU A 249 25.09 4.79 6.13
N LEU A 250 24.34 3.82 5.63
CA LEU A 250 23.80 3.84 4.26
C LEU A 250 22.84 5.00 4.03
N VAL A 251 22.07 5.39 5.03
CA VAL A 251 21.18 6.56 4.97
C VAL A 251 21.99 7.85 5.05
N GLU A 252 22.96 7.97 5.96
CA GLU A 252 23.82 9.14 6.11
C GLU A 252 24.66 9.41 4.85
N THR A 253 25.20 8.36 4.25
CA THR A 253 25.96 8.46 2.99
C THR A 253 25.07 8.68 1.77
N GLY A 254 23.75 8.66 1.94
CA GLY A 254 22.75 8.83 0.86
C GLY A 254 22.75 7.68 -0.14
N ARG A 255 23.22 6.49 0.25
CA ARG A 255 23.12 5.27 -0.56
C ARG A 255 21.78 4.57 -0.39
N LEU A 256 21.09 4.75 0.75
CA LEU A 256 19.80 4.15 1.05
C LEU A 256 18.81 5.24 1.44
N HIS A 257 17.60 5.20 0.84
CA HIS A 257 16.52 6.13 1.14
C HIS A 257 15.24 5.35 1.42
N PHE A 258 14.50 5.77 2.44
CA PHE A 258 13.14 5.28 2.72
C PHE A 258 12.16 6.40 2.40
N VAL A 259 11.11 6.10 1.61
CA VAL A 259 10.17 7.11 1.12
C VAL A 259 8.72 6.61 1.14
N GLY A 260 7.81 7.51 1.49
CA GLY A 260 6.39 7.22 1.57
C GLY A 260 5.99 6.39 2.79
N ASP A 261 4.93 5.62 2.66
CA ASP A 261 4.25 4.94 3.77
C ASP A 261 5.14 3.97 4.59
N VAL A 262 6.24 3.50 4.01
CA VAL A 262 7.19 2.61 4.68
C VAL A 262 7.89 3.29 5.86
N ASP A 263 8.04 4.61 5.83
CA ASP A 263 8.81 5.40 6.81
C ASP A 263 7.98 6.47 7.56
N ARG A 264 6.67 6.53 7.33
CA ARG A 264 5.83 7.65 7.82
C ARG A 264 4.93 7.32 9.01
N GLY A 265 5.07 6.12 9.61
CA GLY A 265 4.27 5.75 10.78
C GLY A 265 2.77 5.95 10.55
N ALA A 266 2.16 6.89 11.27
CA ALA A 266 0.74 7.24 11.12
C ALA A 266 0.46 8.28 10.02
N PHE A 267 1.48 9.03 9.56
CA PHE A 267 1.32 10.14 8.60
C PHE A 267 1.44 9.67 7.15
N ARG A 268 0.51 8.81 6.73
CA ARG A 268 0.50 8.16 5.41
C ARG A 268 -0.50 8.85 4.50
N GLN A 269 0.00 9.66 3.57
CA GLN A 269 -0.82 10.39 2.60
C GLN A 269 -0.14 10.38 1.22
N THR A 270 -0.94 10.33 0.15
CA THR A 270 -0.43 10.34 -1.22
C THR A 270 0.49 11.53 -1.51
N SER A 271 0.13 12.72 -1.02
CA SER A 271 0.93 13.93 -1.20
C SER A 271 2.28 13.86 -0.48
N ILE A 272 2.32 13.28 0.72
CA ILE A 272 3.56 13.05 1.48
C ILE A 272 4.43 12.05 0.72
N ALA A 273 3.86 10.94 0.30
CA ALA A 273 4.58 9.90 -0.43
C ALA A 273 5.21 10.44 -1.72
N VAL A 274 4.47 11.25 -2.49
CA VAL A 274 4.99 11.92 -3.70
C VAL A 274 6.13 12.88 -3.35
N GLY A 275 5.95 13.72 -2.32
CA GLY A 275 6.97 14.66 -1.86
C GLY A 275 8.26 13.97 -1.42
N ASP A 276 8.15 12.88 -0.68
CA ASP A 276 9.29 12.06 -0.26
C ASP A 276 10.07 11.49 -1.45
N GLY A 277 9.34 10.91 -2.42
CA GLY A 277 9.96 10.37 -3.62
C GLY A 277 10.73 11.42 -4.42
N VAL A 278 10.13 12.59 -4.64
CA VAL A 278 10.77 13.72 -5.32
C VAL A 278 12.00 14.19 -4.54
N SER A 279 11.89 14.36 -3.22
CA SER A 279 12.99 14.81 -2.36
C SER A 279 14.19 13.85 -2.39
N ALA A 280 13.95 12.54 -2.28
CA ALA A 280 15.00 11.53 -2.36
C ALA A 280 15.71 11.56 -3.72
N ALA A 281 14.93 11.61 -4.81
CA ALA A 281 15.47 11.70 -6.16
C ALA A 281 16.34 12.95 -6.36
N MET A 282 15.92 14.11 -5.85
CA MET A 282 16.70 15.35 -5.92
C MET A 282 18.03 15.24 -5.16
N LYS A 283 18.03 14.65 -3.96
CA LYS A 283 19.24 14.40 -3.16
C LYS A 283 20.23 13.50 -3.91
N ILE A 284 19.71 12.42 -4.53
CA ILE A 284 20.53 11.51 -5.34
C ILE A 284 21.14 12.24 -6.53
N CYS A 285 20.35 13.01 -7.29
CA CYS A 285 20.85 13.79 -8.43
C CYS A 285 21.92 14.80 -8.02
N ALA A 286 21.77 15.49 -6.90
CA ALA A 286 22.76 16.41 -6.36
C ALA A 286 24.08 15.71 -6.04
N ARG A 287 24.00 14.51 -5.42
CA ARG A 287 25.19 13.71 -5.10
C ARG A 287 25.91 13.20 -6.36
N LEU A 288 25.18 12.76 -7.37
CA LEU A 288 25.77 12.29 -8.63
C LEU A 288 26.50 13.42 -9.37
N ARG A 289 25.94 14.63 -9.40
CA ARG A 289 26.60 15.83 -9.99
C ARG A 289 27.86 16.21 -9.24
N GLY A 290 27.87 16.18 -7.91
CA GLY A 290 29.05 16.46 -7.10
C GLY A 290 30.19 15.46 -7.29
N ARG A 291 29.90 14.22 -7.69
CA ARG A 291 30.91 13.24 -8.09
C ARG A 291 31.53 13.60 -9.46
N ASP A 292 30.70 13.99 -10.43
CA ASP A 292 31.17 14.38 -11.75
C ASP A 292 32.09 15.62 -11.70
N ASP A 293 31.85 16.54 -10.74
CA ASP A 293 32.69 17.75 -10.55
C ASP A 293 33.99 17.40 -9.79
N ALA A 294 34.03 16.35 -8.99
CA ALA A 294 35.25 15.90 -8.29
C ALA A 294 36.20 15.07 -9.20
N ASP A 295 35.64 14.48 -10.27
CA ASP A 295 36.39 13.70 -11.26
C ASP A 295 36.90 14.58 -12.45
N ARG A 296 36.64 15.90 -12.45
CA ARG A 296 37.13 16.89 -13.41
C ARG A 296 38.24 17.75 -12.81
#